data_2cf3282eb3af3c74d3c6c768252a6729
#
_entry.id   2cf3282eb3af3c74d3c6c768252a6729
#
_cell.length_a   1.000
_cell.length_b   1.000
_cell.length_c   1.000
_cell.angle_alpha   90.00
_cell.angle_beta   90.00
_cell.angle_gamma   90.00
#
_symmetry.space_group_name_H-M   'P 1'
#
loop_
_entity.id
_entity.type
_entity.pdbx_description
1 polymer ?
#
loop_
_entity_poly.entity_id
_entity_poly.type
_entity_poly.pdbx_seq_one_letter_code
_entity_poly.pdbx_strand_id
1 'polypeptide(L)'
;GVEAAIKDDAVNSIVIICDGRTFIAGADITEFGQAPKGPSLYDVQDMIENSPKPVIAAIHGTALGGGLEVALTCHYRIAVPSAKCGLPEVNLGLLPGAGGTQRLPRIVGAHKALIMMTSGEHVPAKQCLEMGLVDELANEEDLKKDATNFANKIVSEGRPLVKVRDAEDKIASDKGNEELFSEFRKSIARKTRGFLAPEYNIQCVEAAVNLPFEEGLK
;
A
#
# COMPACT_ATOMS: atom_id res chain seq x y z
N GLY A 1 18.90 6.06 5.33
CA GLY A 1 17.90 6.63 6.26
C GLY A 1 17.32 5.57 7.17
N VAL A 2 16.46 4.68 6.66
CA VAL A 2 15.74 3.67 7.48
C VAL A 2 16.72 2.76 8.22
N GLU A 3 17.71 2.18 7.54
CA GLU A 3 18.72 1.31 8.16
C GLU A 3 19.49 2.02 9.30
N ALA A 4 19.88 3.28 9.10
CA ALA A 4 20.56 4.07 10.14
C ALA A 4 19.64 4.30 11.34
N ALA A 5 18.38 4.65 11.11
CA ALA A 5 17.39 4.84 12.18
C ALA A 5 17.08 3.55 12.95
N ILE A 6 17.07 2.39 12.28
CA ILE A 6 16.92 1.09 12.94
C ILE A 6 18.08 0.82 13.91
N LYS A 7 19.32 1.16 13.50
CA LYS A 7 20.55 0.90 14.28
C LYS A 7 20.80 1.90 15.41
N ASP A 8 20.12 3.03 15.43
CA ASP A 8 20.31 4.08 16.43
C ASP A 8 19.38 3.85 17.63
N ASP A 9 19.94 3.49 18.77
CA ASP A 9 19.19 3.21 20.00
C ASP A 9 18.42 4.42 20.54
N ALA A 10 18.75 5.65 20.12
CA ALA A 10 18.02 6.86 20.47
C ALA A 10 16.72 7.02 19.67
N VAL A 11 16.56 6.30 18.56
CA VAL A 11 15.37 6.34 17.71
C VAL A 11 14.34 5.29 18.18
N ASN A 12 13.15 5.73 18.54
CA ASN A 12 12.06 4.85 19.00
C ASN A 12 11.02 4.54 17.89
N SER A 13 10.93 5.38 16.88
CA SER A 13 10.03 5.23 15.74
C SER A 13 10.56 5.95 14.51
N ILE A 14 10.08 5.59 13.34
CA ILE A 14 10.52 6.13 12.05
C ILE A 14 9.31 6.69 11.32
N VAL A 15 9.40 7.94 10.86
CA VAL A 15 8.37 8.55 10.00
C VAL A 15 8.96 8.76 8.61
N ILE A 16 8.33 8.15 7.61
CA ILE A 16 8.63 8.38 6.21
C ILE A 16 7.71 9.50 5.72
N ILE A 17 8.31 10.63 5.41
CA ILE A 17 7.64 11.81 4.88
C ILE A 17 8.46 12.38 3.73
N CYS A 18 7.81 12.86 2.69
CA CYS A 18 8.48 13.43 1.52
C CYS A 18 8.40 14.95 1.53
N ASP A 19 9.40 15.59 0.93
CA ASP A 19 9.37 17.02 0.66
C ASP A 19 8.56 17.32 -0.62
N GLY A 20 8.15 18.59 -0.80
CA GLY A 20 7.49 19.05 -2.00
C GLY A 20 5.96 18.85 -1.96
N ARG A 21 5.36 18.53 -3.12
CA ARG A 21 3.90 18.55 -3.31
C ARG A 21 3.23 17.20 -3.12
N THR A 22 3.97 16.12 -3.02
CA THR A 22 3.42 14.77 -2.98
C THR A 22 4.29 13.82 -2.17
N PHE A 23 3.69 12.78 -1.62
CA PHE A 23 4.43 11.71 -0.97
C PHE A 23 5.29 10.98 -2.02
N ILE A 24 4.77 9.97 -2.69
CA ILE A 24 5.46 9.28 -3.79
C ILE A 24 4.41 8.97 -4.86
N ALA A 25 4.60 9.51 -6.08
CA ALA A 25 3.60 9.42 -7.15
C ALA A 25 3.80 8.21 -8.09
N GLY A 26 4.72 7.32 -7.77
CA GLY A 26 5.03 6.13 -8.57
C GLY A 26 6.54 5.92 -8.76
N ALA A 27 6.90 4.92 -9.55
CA ALA A 27 8.29 4.68 -9.95
C ALA A 27 8.71 5.68 -11.04
N ASP A 28 10.01 5.99 -11.09
CA ASP A 28 10.57 6.77 -12.18
C ASP A 28 10.65 5.89 -13.45
N ILE A 29 9.75 6.15 -14.39
CA ILE A 29 9.67 5.39 -15.64
C ILE A 29 10.95 5.53 -16.51
N THR A 30 11.77 6.55 -16.29
CA THR A 30 13.03 6.74 -17.02
C THR A 30 14.10 5.74 -16.60
N GLU A 31 13.95 5.10 -15.43
CA GLU A 31 14.85 4.06 -14.94
C GLU A 31 14.54 2.66 -15.50
N PHE A 32 13.38 2.49 -16.16
CA PHE A 32 12.99 1.20 -16.72
C PHE A 32 13.98 0.76 -17.83
N GLY A 33 14.48 -0.46 -17.68
CA GLY A 33 15.49 -1.02 -18.62
C GLY A 33 16.92 -0.59 -18.34
N GLN A 34 17.17 0.22 -17.32
CA GLN A 34 18.52 0.54 -16.86
C GLN A 34 19.02 -0.46 -15.81
N ALA A 35 20.35 -0.55 -15.66
CA ALA A 35 20.93 -1.33 -14.58
C ALA A 35 20.56 -0.73 -13.22
N PRO A 36 20.13 -1.55 -12.22
CA PRO A 36 19.74 -1.05 -10.90
C PRO A 36 20.88 -0.27 -10.24
N LYS A 37 20.56 0.88 -9.67
CA LYS A 37 21.50 1.69 -8.88
C LYS A 37 21.06 1.62 -7.42
N GLY A 38 21.77 0.84 -6.60
CA GLY A 38 21.44 0.70 -5.17
C GLY A 38 20.51 -0.49 -4.85
N PRO A 39 19.94 -0.52 -3.64
CA PRO A 39 19.04 -1.59 -3.21
C PRO A 39 17.76 -1.59 -4.06
N SER A 40 17.20 -2.77 -4.31
CA SER A 40 15.93 -2.89 -5.00
C SER A 40 14.78 -2.34 -4.13
N LEU A 41 13.65 -2.04 -4.76
CA LEU A 41 12.44 -1.64 -4.02
C LEU A 41 12.02 -2.73 -3.03
N TYR A 42 12.17 -3.99 -3.38
CA TYR A 42 11.88 -5.13 -2.51
C TYR A 42 12.80 -5.16 -1.27
N ASP A 43 14.10 -4.89 -1.41
CA ASP A 43 15.03 -4.83 -0.28
C ASP A 43 14.63 -3.73 0.71
N VAL A 44 14.20 -2.57 0.18
CA VAL A 44 13.74 -1.44 1.00
C VAL A 44 12.42 -1.77 1.69
N GLN A 45 11.49 -2.40 0.99
CA GLN A 45 10.20 -2.83 1.53
C GLN A 45 10.40 -3.86 2.64
N ASP A 46 11.25 -4.86 2.43
CA ASP A 46 11.56 -5.87 3.44
C ASP A 46 12.19 -5.24 4.70
N MET A 47 13.10 -4.29 4.52
CA MET A 47 13.70 -3.53 5.63
C MET A 47 12.66 -2.73 6.44
N ILE A 48 11.71 -2.09 5.76
CA ILE A 48 10.64 -1.31 6.40
C ILE A 48 9.69 -2.24 7.17
N GLU A 49 9.20 -3.28 6.51
CA GLU A 49 8.20 -4.21 7.06
C GLU A 49 8.75 -5.04 8.23
N ASN A 50 10.06 -5.37 8.20
CA ASN A 50 10.74 -6.11 9.27
C ASN A 50 11.45 -5.21 10.29
N SER A 51 11.25 -3.89 10.24
CA SER A 51 11.82 -2.98 11.23
C SER A 51 11.36 -3.35 12.65
N PRO A 52 12.27 -3.44 13.63
CA PRO A 52 11.91 -3.64 15.03
C PRO A 52 11.32 -2.39 15.69
N LYS A 53 11.27 -1.28 14.98
CA LYS A 53 10.70 -0.01 15.41
C LYS A 53 9.50 0.34 14.54
N PRO A 54 8.46 0.99 15.08
CA PRO A 54 7.33 1.45 14.28
C PRO A 54 7.79 2.32 13.11
N VAL A 55 7.34 1.99 11.91
CA VAL A 55 7.53 2.81 10.71
C VAL A 55 6.17 3.33 10.26
N ILE A 56 6.07 4.64 10.12
CA ILE A 56 4.83 5.35 9.79
C ILE A 56 4.99 6.05 8.44
N ALA A 57 4.11 5.82 7.50
CA ALA A 57 4.01 6.64 6.29
C ALA A 57 3.17 7.89 6.56
N ALA A 58 3.73 9.07 6.33
CA ALA A 58 3.05 10.36 6.44
C ALA A 58 2.74 10.91 5.05
N ILE A 59 1.48 10.74 4.62
CA ILE A 59 1.05 10.91 3.23
C ILE A 59 0.42 12.28 3.01
N HIS A 60 0.95 13.03 2.03
CA HIS A 60 0.35 14.24 1.48
C HIS A 60 0.34 14.18 -0.06
N GLY A 61 -0.51 14.96 -0.69
CA GLY A 61 -0.67 14.94 -2.14
C GLY A 61 -1.11 13.56 -2.62
N THR A 62 -0.20 12.76 -3.18
CA THR A 62 -0.53 11.44 -3.69
C THR A 62 0.44 10.35 -3.23
N ALA A 63 -0.08 9.16 -2.92
CA ALA A 63 0.65 7.91 -2.79
C ALA A 63 0.11 6.96 -3.88
N LEU A 64 0.83 6.85 -5.01
CA LEU A 64 0.38 6.11 -6.18
C LEU A 64 1.37 5.05 -6.62
N GLY A 65 0.87 3.92 -7.12
CA GLY A 65 1.69 2.83 -7.62
C GLY A 65 2.74 2.38 -6.61
N GLY A 66 4.00 2.31 -7.02
CA GLY A 66 5.13 1.98 -6.14
C GLY A 66 5.18 2.84 -4.87
N GLY A 67 4.68 4.08 -4.91
CA GLY A 67 4.59 4.94 -3.73
C GLY A 67 3.56 4.45 -2.71
N LEU A 68 2.41 3.99 -3.16
CA LEU A 68 1.46 3.32 -2.27
C LEU A 68 2.01 1.97 -1.80
N GLU A 69 2.70 1.23 -2.67
CA GLU A 69 3.31 -0.04 -2.30
C GLU A 69 4.36 0.12 -1.18
N VAL A 70 5.13 1.21 -1.16
CA VAL A 70 6.00 1.57 -0.02
C VAL A 70 5.18 1.88 1.23
N ALA A 71 4.11 2.69 1.11
CA ALA A 71 3.27 3.00 2.26
C ALA A 71 2.59 1.76 2.86
N LEU A 72 2.25 0.76 2.03
CA LEU A 72 1.66 -0.52 2.46
C LEU A 72 2.64 -1.40 3.25
N THR A 73 3.95 -1.20 3.13
CA THR A 73 4.95 -1.91 3.95
C THR A 73 5.21 -1.24 5.30
N CYS A 74 4.82 0.02 5.46
CA CYS A 74 4.87 0.69 6.76
C CYS A 74 3.87 0.05 7.73
N HIS A 75 4.22 0.02 9.01
CA HIS A 75 3.33 -0.53 10.05
C HIS A 75 2.04 0.30 10.18
N TYR A 76 2.15 1.61 10.00
CA TYR A 76 1.04 2.55 10.10
C TYR A 76 1.09 3.62 9.00
N ARG A 77 -0.05 4.25 8.72
CA ARG A 77 -0.23 5.28 7.69
C ARG A 77 -1.09 6.41 8.22
N ILE A 78 -0.58 7.63 8.15
CA ILE A 78 -1.33 8.86 8.43
C ILE A 78 -1.37 9.72 7.16
N ALA A 79 -2.47 10.38 6.89
CA ALA A 79 -2.62 11.18 5.68
C ALA A 79 -3.29 12.52 5.95
N VAL A 80 -2.94 13.55 5.18
CA VAL A 80 -3.71 14.80 5.17
C VAL A 80 -5.04 14.60 4.43
N PRO A 81 -6.11 15.37 4.74
CA PRO A 81 -7.43 15.21 4.12
C PRO A 81 -7.44 15.34 2.60
N SER A 82 -6.56 16.17 2.02
CA SER A 82 -6.46 16.36 0.57
C SER A 82 -5.72 15.22 -0.15
N ALA A 83 -5.03 14.34 0.59
CA ALA A 83 -4.25 13.25 0.00
C ALA A 83 -5.13 12.21 -0.72
N LYS A 84 -4.49 11.53 -1.68
CA LYS A 84 -5.11 10.44 -2.44
C LYS A 84 -4.16 9.26 -2.53
N CYS A 85 -4.72 8.04 -2.46
CA CYS A 85 -4.00 6.79 -2.61
C CYS A 85 -4.55 5.99 -3.80
N GLY A 86 -3.70 5.21 -4.47
CA GLY A 86 -4.16 4.38 -5.58
C GLY A 86 -3.07 3.49 -6.17
N LEU A 87 -3.51 2.46 -6.91
CA LEU A 87 -2.67 1.59 -7.74
C LEU A 87 -3.11 1.72 -9.19
N PRO A 88 -2.69 2.79 -9.91
CA PRO A 88 -3.18 3.11 -11.23
C PRO A 88 -2.46 2.39 -12.39
N GLU A 89 -1.65 1.37 -12.10
CA GLU A 89 -0.85 0.62 -13.08
C GLU A 89 -1.69 0.06 -14.22
N VAL A 90 -2.94 -0.30 -13.95
CA VAL A 90 -3.90 -0.80 -14.96
C VAL A 90 -4.11 0.17 -16.12
N ASN A 91 -4.00 1.48 -15.88
CA ASN A 91 -4.12 2.51 -16.92
C ASN A 91 -2.94 2.49 -17.91
N LEU A 92 -1.83 1.85 -17.54
CA LEU A 92 -0.67 1.61 -18.37
C LEU A 92 -0.61 0.19 -18.94
N GLY A 93 -1.66 -0.62 -18.68
CA GLY A 93 -1.68 -2.03 -19.06
C GLY A 93 -0.79 -2.91 -18.19
N LEU A 94 -0.42 -2.44 -16.99
CA LEU A 94 0.48 -3.10 -16.05
C LEU A 94 -0.26 -3.55 -14.78
N LEU A 95 0.47 -4.26 -13.92
CA LEU A 95 0.07 -4.64 -12.57
C LEU A 95 0.92 -3.88 -11.55
N PRO A 96 0.43 -3.67 -10.31
CA PRO A 96 1.26 -3.26 -9.18
C PRO A 96 2.41 -4.28 -9.00
N GLY A 97 3.65 -3.83 -9.18
CA GLY A 97 4.79 -4.71 -9.34
C GLY A 97 5.61 -4.95 -8.06
N ALA A 98 5.30 -4.27 -6.96
CA ALA A 98 6.07 -4.36 -5.71
C ALA A 98 5.23 -4.89 -4.53
N GLY A 99 4.33 -5.82 -4.80
CA GLY A 99 3.54 -6.53 -3.80
C GLY A 99 2.25 -5.81 -3.38
N GLY A 100 1.88 -4.74 -4.06
CA GLY A 100 0.59 -4.05 -3.85
C GLY A 100 -0.60 -4.95 -4.09
N THR A 101 -0.51 -5.85 -5.07
CA THR A 101 -1.53 -6.87 -5.36
C THR A 101 -1.81 -7.79 -4.17
N GLN A 102 -0.82 -8.01 -3.32
CA GLN A 102 -0.91 -8.90 -2.16
C GLN A 102 -1.21 -8.15 -0.87
N ARG A 103 -0.66 -6.93 -0.69
CA ARG A 103 -0.86 -6.14 0.53
C ARG A 103 -2.19 -5.39 0.57
N LEU A 104 -2.61 -4.80 -0.55
CA LEU A 104 -3.84 -4.01 -0.57
C LEU A 104 -5.08 -4.83 -0.15
N PRO A 105 -5.33 -6.06 -0.67
CA PRO A 105 -6.47 -6.87 -0.25
C PRO A 105 -6.46 -7.19 1.26
N ARG A 106 -5.28 -7.38 1.85
CA ARG A 106 -5.12 -7.67 3.27
C ARG A 106 -5.48 -6.50 4.19
N ILE A 107 -5.49 -5.28 3.65
CA ILE A 107 -5.88 -4.06 4.40
C ILE A 107 -7.34 -3.70 4.16
N VAL A 108 -7.79 -3.68 2.89
CA VAL A 108 -9.10 -3.12 2.53
C VAL A 108 -10.17 -4.18 2.22
N GLY A 109 -9.79 -5.46 2.16
CA GLY A 109 -10.62 -6.58 1.71
C GLY A 109 -10.56 -6.77 0.19
N ALA A 110 -10.90 -7.99 -0.28
CA ALA A 110 -10.79 -8.38 -1.68
C ALA A 110 -11.62 -7.47 -2.62
N HIS A 111 -12.86 -7.22 -2.30
CA HIS A 111 -13.76 -6.45 -3.18
C HIS A 111 -13.28 -5.00 -3.42
N LYS A 112 -12.83 -4.29 -2.36
CA LYS A 112 -12.32 -2.93 -2.52
C LYS A 112 -10.99 -2.89 -3.26
N ALA A 113 -10.11 -3.87 -3.01
CA ALA A 113 -8.87 -4.02 -3.74
C ALA A 113 -9.10 -4.27 -5.24
N LEU A 114 -10.05 -5.14 -5.59
CA LEU A 114 -10.48 -5.37 -6.98
C LEU A 114 -10.89 -4.06 -7.66
N ILE A 115 -11.75 -3.25 -7.01
CA ILE A 115 -12.18 -1.96 -7.55
C ILE A 115 -10.98 -1.05 -7.78
N MET A 116 -10.13 -0.84 -6.77
CA MET A 116 -9.00 0.09 -6.86
C MET A 116 -8.00 -0.31 -7.95
N MET A 117 -7.64 -1.61 -8.04
CA MET A 117 -6.62 -2.07 -8.98
C MET A 117 -7.14 -2.23 -10.42
N THR A 118 -8.44 -2.50 -10.62
CA THR A 118 -9.00 -2.63 -11.97
C THR A 118 -9.50 -1.34 -12.56
N SER A 119 -9.81 -0.33 -11.72
CA SER A 119 -10.19 1.01 -12.18
C SER A 119 -9.00 1.98 -12.27
N GLY A 120 -7.96 1.78 -11.45
CA GLY A 120 -6.85 2.72 -11.32
C GLY A 120 -7.25 4.05 -10.69
N GLU A 121 -8.35 4.09 -9.94
CA GLU A 121 -8.84 5.30 -9.30
C GLU A 121 -7.95 5.78 -8.16
N HIS A 122 -7.86 7.10 -8.02
CA HIS A 122 -7.20 7.75 -6.89
C HIS A 122 -8.22 7.98 -5.77
N VAL A 123 -8.15 7.18 -4.73
CA VAL A 123 -9.09 7.19 -3.60
C VAL A 123 -8.74 8.32 -2.63
N PRO A 124 -9.69 9.23 -2.28
CA PRO A 124 -9.46 10.28 -1.30
C PRO A 124 -9.13 9.75 0.09
N ALA A 125 -8.30 10.49 0.85
CA ALA A 125 -7.82 10.09 2.19
C ALA A 125 -8.96 9.75 3.17
N LYS A 126 -10.10 10.46 3.11
CA LYS A 126 -11.26 10.15 3.92
C LYS A 126 -11.79 8.73 3.66
N GLN A 127 -11.92 8.34 2.40
CA GLN A 127 -12.34 6.99 2.03
C GLN A 127 -11.27 5.96 2.38
N CYS A 128 -9.99 6.33 2.25
CA CYS A 128 -8.88 5.49 2.70
C CYS A 128 -8.96 5.20 4.21
N LEU A 129 -9.31 6.19 5.03
CA LEU A 129 -9.57 6.00 6.46
C LEU A 129 -10.75 5.06 6.70
N GLU A 130 -11.88 5.29 6.02
CA GLU A 130 -13.10 4.48 6.18
C GLU A 130 -12.90 3.00 5.82
N MET A 131 -11.97 2.71 4.90
CA MET A 131 -11.64 1.32 4.51
C MET A 131 -10.45 0.72 5.28
N GLY A 132 -9.78 1.50 6.13
CA GLY A 132 -8.63 1.06 6.92
C GLY A 132 -7.30 1.12 6.17
N LEU A 133 -7.25 1.73 4.98
CA LEU A 133 -6.00 1.94 4.24
C LEU A 133 -5.11 2.98 4.92
N VAL A 134 -5.71 3.95 5.60
CA VAL A 134 -5.06 4.97 6.43
C VAL A 134 -5.59 4.83 7.86
N ASP A 135 -4.73 4.96 8.85
CA ASP A 135 -5.06 4.77 10.27
C ASP A 135 -5.59 6.05 10.93
N GLU A 136 -5.12 7.22 10.49
CA GLU A 136 -5.51 8.52 11.04
C GLU A 136 -5.41 9.62 9.98
N LEU A 137 -6.23 10.69 10.08
CA LEU A 137 -6.06 11.90 9.29
C LEU A 137 -5.30 12.96 10.09
N ALA A 138 -4.27 13.52 9.47
CA ALA A 138 -3.50 14.64 9.97
C ALA A 138 -4.15 15.99 9.62
N ASN A 139 -3.66 17.05 10.23
CA ASN A 139 -3.95 18.41 9.82
C ASN A 139 -3.25 18.74 8.50
N GLU A 140 -3.92 19.44 7.58
CA GLU A 140 -3.40 19.77 6.25
C GLU A 140 -2.04 20.51 6.30
N GLU A 141 -1.89 21.40 7.28
CA GLU A 141 -0.70 22.27 7.39
C GLU A 141 0.38 21.72 8.33
N ASP A 142 0.06 20.72 9.15
CA ASP A 142 0.91 20.26 10.26
C ASP A 142 1.30 18.77 10.16
N LEU A 143 1.30 18.17 8.96
CA LEU A 143 1.53 16.74 8.76
C LEU A 143 2.74 16.20 9.53
N LYS A 144 3.88 16.90 9.47
CA LYS A 144 5.09 16.47 10.16
C LYS A 144 4.90 16.39 11.68
N LYS A 145 4.25 17.38 12.26
CA LYS A 145 3.94 17.45 13.70
C LYS A 145 2.96 16.33 14.09
N ASP A 146 1.89 16.17 13.31
CA ASP A 146 0.86 15.18 13.60
C ASP A 146 1.39 13.76 13.43
N ALA A 147 2.19 13.49 12.39
CA ALA A 147 2.85 12.22 12.20
C ALA A 147 3.83 11.88 13.33
N THR A 148 4.57 12.89 13.84
CA THR A 148 5.44 12.72 15.01
C THR A 148 4.63 12.41 16.27
N ASN A 149 3.53 13.13 16.50
CA ASN A 149 2.62 12.87 17.62
C ASN A 149 2.01 11.48 17.55
N PHE A 150 1.56 11.07 16.35
CA PHE A 150 1.02 9.73 16.10
C PHE A 150 2.06 8.64 16.36
N ALA A 151 3.30 8.82 15.89
CA ALA A 151 4.40 7.90 16.14
C ALA A 151 4.71 7.77 17.65
N ASN A 152 4.76 8.89 18.38
CA ASN A 152 4.95 8.89 19.82
C ASN A 152 3.81 8.18 20.56
N LYS A 153 2.57 8.35 20.10
CA LYS A 153 1.40 7.66 20.64
C LYS A 153 1.49 6.15 20.44
N ILE A 154 1.89 5.69 19.24
CA ILE A 154 2.12 4.26 18.96
C ILE A 154 3.15 3.67 19.93
N VAL A 155 4.28 4.36 20.14
CA VAL A 155 5.34 3.93 21.05
C VAL A 155 4.86 3.90 22.50
N SER A 156 4.22 4.98 22.98
CA SER A 156 3.76 5.10 24.37
C SER A 156 2.66 4.10 24.74
N GLU A 157 1.80 3.77 23.78
CA GLU A 157 0.73 2.79 23.96
C GLU A 157 1.20 1.34 23.73
N GLY A 158 2.44 1.13 23.30
CA GLY A 158 2.99 -0.20 23.00
C GLY A 158 2.21 -0.91 21.89
N ARG A 159 1.74 -0.16 20.88
CA ARG A 159 0.97 -0.76 19.78
C ARG A 159 1.80 -1.77 18.99
N PRO A 160 1.19 -2.86 18.48
CA PRO A 160 1.89 -3.90 17.75
C PRO A 160 2.48 -3.36 16.43
N LEU A 161 3.59 -3.95 15.99
CA LEU A 161 4.13 -3.73 14.65
C LEU A 161 3.31 -4.53 13.64
N VAL A 162 2.39 -3.86 12.96
CA VAL A 162 1.48 -4.51 12.00
C VAL A 162 2.19 -4.76 10.69
N LYS A 163 2.55 -6.01 10.43
CA LYS A 163 3.05 -6.45 9.12
C LYS A 163 1.87 -6.81 8.24
N VAL A 164 1.66 -6.02 7.19
CA VAL A 164 0.51 -6.22 6.30
C VAL A 164 0.54 -7.56 5.61
N ARG A 165 1.73 -8.09 5.30
CA ARG A 165 1.89 -9.40 4.69
C ARG A 165 1.31 -10.56 5.52
N ASP A 166 1.28 -10.41 6.84
CA ASP A 166 0.80 -11.42 7.79
C ASP A 166 -0.68 -11.22 8.16
N ALA A 167 -1.31 -10.13 7.72
CA ALA A 167 -2.70 -9.83 8.02
C ALA A 167 -3.65 -10.63 7.13
N GLU A 168 -4.55 -11.40 7.74
CA GLU A 168 -5.54 -12.21 7.01
C GLU A 168 -6.99 -11.84 7.33
N ASP A 169 -7.24 -11.05 8.37
CA ASP A 169 -8.58 -10.75 8.89
C ASP A 169 -9.55 -10.23 7.83
N LYS A 170 -9.07 -9.40 6.88
CA LYS A 170 -9.89 -8.78 5.83
C LYS A 170 -10.14 -9.67 4.63
N ILE A 171 -9.38 -10.73 4.47
CA ILE A 171 -9.48 -11.66 3.33
C ILE A 171 -9.96 -13.05 3.74
N ALA A 172 -9.95 -13.38 5.03
CA ALA A 172 -10.29 -14.73 5.51
C ALA A 172 -11.70 -15.18 5.11
N SER A 173 -12.67 -14.26 5.13
CA SER A 173 -14.07 -14.56 4.75
C SER A 173 -14.24 -14.83 3.25
N ASP A 174 -13.30 -14.37 2.43
CA ASP A 174 -13.38 -14.48 0.96
C ASP A 174 -12.58 -15.69 0.45
N LYS A 175 -11.92 -16.43 1.31
CA LYS A 175 -11.16 -17.64 0.95
C LYS A 175 -12.06 -18.70 0.33
N GLY A 176 -11.75 -19.09 -0.91
CA GLY A 176 -12.56 -20.05 -1.69
C GLY A 176 -13.86 -19.48 -2.25
N ASN A 177 -14.08 -18.16 -2.16
CA ASN A 177 -15.28 -17.51 -2.67
C ASN A 177 -15.16 -17.23 -4.19
N GLU A 178 -15.34 -18.24 -5.00
CA GLU A 178 -15.30 -18.13 -6.47
C GLU A 178 -16.40 -17.20 -7.03
N GLU A 179 -17.53 -17.11 -6.33
CA GLU A 179 -18.67 -16.28 -6.75
C GLU A 179 -18.30 -14.79 -6.74
N LEU A 180 -17.59 -14.31 -5.70
CA LEU A 180 -17.11 -12.93 -5.62
C LEU A 180 -16.36 -12.52 -6.88
N PHE A 181 -15.41 -13.34 -7.31
CA PHE A 181 -14.55 -13.05 -8.45
C PHE A 181 -15.27 -13.20 -9.79
N SER A 182 -16.13 -14.21 -9.93
CA SER A 182 -16.90 -14.40 -11.14
C SER A 182 -17.91 -13.27 -11.38
N GLU A 183 -18.58 -12.81 -10.31
CA GLU A 183 -19.50 -11.69 -10.35
C GLU A 183 -18.78 -10.37 -10.64
N PHE A 184 -17.61 -10.16 -10.01
CA PHE A 184 -16.80 -8.99 -10.27
C PHE A 184 -16.37 -8.94 -11.75
N ARG A 185 -15.87 -10.05 -12.32
CA ARG A 185 -15.52 -10.13 -13.76
C ARG A 185 -16.70 -9.73 -14.65
N LYS A 186 -17.91 -10.26 -14.37
CA LYS A 186 -19.12 -9.91 -15.12
C LYS A 186 -19.43 -8.42 -15.03
N SER A 187 -19.27 -7.81 -13.84
CA SER A 187 -19.60 -6.41 -13.60
C SER A 187 -18.73 -5.43 -14.40
N ILE A 188 -17.46 -5.77 -14.64
CA ILE A 188 -16.51 -4.90 -15.36
C ILE A 188 -16.30 -5.30 -16.83
N ALA A 189 -16.82 -6.45 -17.28
CA ALA A 189 -16.54 -7.05 -18.58
C ALA A 189 -16.71 -6.09 -19.78
N ARG A 190 -17.73 -5.22 -19.73
CA ARG A 190 -17.97 -4.23 -20.79
C ARG A 190 -16.91 -3.13 -20.84
N LYS A 191 -16.45 -2.67 -19.66
CA LYS A 191 -15.48 -1.58 -19.52
C LYS A 191 -14.06 -2.03 -19.84
N THR A 192 -13.75 -3.29 -19.57
CA THR A 192 -12.39 -3.85 -19.67
C THR A 192 -12.17 -4.69 -20.93
N ARG A 193 -13.14 -4.67 -21.85
CA ARG A 193 -13.09 -5.46 -23.08
C ARG A 193 -11.84 -5.12 -23.92
N GLY A 194 -11.01 -6.14 -24.15
CA GLY A 194 -9.76 -6.01 -24.93
C GLY A 194 -8.52 -5.61 -24.10
N PHE A 195 -8.67 -5.39 -22.78
CA PHE A 195 -7.55 -5.13 -21.89
C PHE A 195 -7.23 -6.39 -21.07
N LEU A 196 -5.95 -6.72 -20.93
CA LEU A 196 -5.48 -7.88 -20.18
C LEU A 196 -5.23 -7.55 -18.69
N ALA A 197 -4.71 -6.36 -18.40
CA ALA A 197 -4.32 -5.98 -17.04
C ALA A 197 -5.45 -6.09 -16.01
N PRO A 198 -6.70 -5.71 -16.29
CA PRO A 198 -7.79 -5.90 -15.33
C PRO A 198 -7.99 -7.36 -14.92
N GLU A 199 -7.93 -8.30 -15.88
CA GLU A 199 -8.08 -9.74 -15.58
C GLU A 199 -6.91 -10.25 -14.74
N TYR A 200 -5.66 -9.87 -15.06
CA TYR A 200 -4.51 -10.25 -14.26
C TYR A 200 -4.55 -9.65 -12.85
N ASN A 201 -5.05 -8.42 -12.69
CA ASN A 201 -5.28 -7.84 -11.36
C ASN A 201 -6.28 -8.67 -10.54
N ILE A 202 -7.37 -9.16 -11.18
CA ILE A 202 -8.33 -10.05 -10.50
C ILE A 202 -7.65 -11.34 -10.05
N GLN A 203 -6.85 -11.98 -10.92
CA GLN A 203 -6.11 -13.20 -10.58
C GLN A 203 -5.12 -12.97 -9.43
N CYS A 204 -4.44 -11.83 -9.39
CA CYS A 204 -3.56 -11.47 -8.28
C CYS A 204 -4.32 -11.32 -6.95
N VAL A 205 -5.54 -10.76 -6.96
CA VAL A 205 -6.37 -10.68 -5.74
C VAL A 205 -6.90 -12.05 -5.35
N GLU A 206 -7.28 -12.91 -6.31
CA GLU A 206 -7.62 -14.32 -6.04
C GLU A 206 -6.45 -15.05 -5.37
N ALA A 207 -5.23 -14.84 -5.87
CA ALA A 207 -4.03 -15.39 -5.27
C ALA A 207 -3.81 -14.86 -3.84
N ALA A 208 -4.00 -13.54 -3.62
CA ALA A 208 -3.85 -12.93 -2.29
C ALA A 208 -4.81 -13.50 -1.25
N VAL A 209 -6.02 -13.88 -1.67
CA VAL A 209 -7.07 -14.46 -0.81
C VAL A 209 -6.79 -15.95 -0.51
N ASN A 210 -6.34 -16.69 -1.52
CA ASN A 210 -6.30 -18.15 -1.45
C ASN A 210 -4.92 -18.73 -1.14
N LEU A 211 -3.84 -17.98 -1.34
CA LEU A 211 -2.45 -18.44 -1.20
C LEU A 211 -1.71 -17.70 -0.09
N PRO A 212 -0.67 -18.32 0.49
CA PRO A 212 0.29 -17.61 1.32
C PRO A 212 0.91 -16.42 0.58
N PHE A 213 1.30 -15.38 1.31
CA PHE A 213 1.80 -14.12 0.73
C PHE A 213 2.92 -14.34 -0.30
N GLU A 214 3.92 -15.14 0.02
CA GLU A 214 5.07 -15.41 -0.86
C GLU A 214 4.70 -16.17 -2.14
N GLU A 215 3.66 -16.99 -2.10
CA GLU A 215 3.16 -17.71 -3.26
C GLU A 215 2.31 -16.80 -4.15
N GLY A 216 1.55 -15.89 -3.55
CA GLY A 216 0.77 -14.89 -4.29
C GLY A 216 1.62 -13.84 -5.00
N LEU A 217 2.90 -13.68 -4.62
CA LEU A 217 3.85 -12.78 -5.28
C LEU A 217 4.44 -13.34 -6.59
N LYS A 218 4.35 -14.65 -6.83
CA LYS A 218 4.91 -15.35 -8.01
C LYS A 218 3.97 -15.27 -9.19
#